data_830a9681b159cabf18ee47ab1b7bfc51
#
_entry.id   830a9681b159cabf18ee47ab1b7bfc51
#
_cell.length_a   1.000
_cell.length_b   1.000
_cell.length_c   1.000
_cell.angle_alpha   90.00
_cell.angle_beta   90.00
_cell.angle_gamma   90.00
#
_symmetry.space_group_name_H-M   'P 1'
#
loop_
_entity.id
_entity.type
_entity.pdbx_description
1 polymer ?
#
loop_
_entity_poly.entity_id
_entity_poly.type
_entity_poly.pdbx_seq_one_letter_code
_entity_poly.pdbx_strand_id
1 'polypeptide(L)'
;MIGIIMAGGKGTRLFPLTENKPKPLISLLGKPVIEYVKDALVNIGIDEIILTTGYQGEGLQKVVDVWNENSDVVFSVNQESNPMGTAGSVKLLEQKLTHSFIVASGDSVLSSDLEALVKAHKSSRAMVTMALWEVEDPTQF
;
A
#
# COMPACT_ATOMS: atom_id res chain seq x y z
N MET A 1 11.18 8.03 -6.09
CA MET A 1 10.93 7.58 -4.68
C MET A 1 10.03 6.36 -4.76
N ILE A 2 10.33 5.28 -4.04
CA ILE A 2 9.53 4.05 -4.07
C ILE A 2 8.28 4.20 -3.18
N GLY A 3 7.13 3.76 -3.71
CA GLY A 3 5.90 3.55 -2.95
C GLY A 3 5.76 2.07 -2.57
N ILE A 4 5.34 1.77 -1.34
CA ILE A 4 5.05 0.42 -0.88
C ILE A 4 3.58 0.36 -0.49
N ILE A 5 2.83 -0.57 -1.08
CA ILE A 5 1.44 -0.83 -0.70
C ILE A 5 1.38 -2.17 0.03
N MET A 6 1.04 -2.14 1.31
CA MET A 6 0.88 -3.35 2.11
C MET A 6 -0.48 -3.99 1.84
N ALA A 7 -0.49 -5.18 1.26
CA ALA A 7 -1.68 -5.89 0.80
C ALA A 7 -1.80 -7.34 1.33
N GLY A 8 -1.04 -7.70 2.38
CA GLY A 8 -0.91 -9.08 2.87
C GLY A 8 -1.98 -9.55 3.87
N GLY A 9 -2.94 -8.70 4.23
CA GLY A 9 -3.96 -9.04 5.24
C GLY A 9 -5.02 -10.03 4.75
N LYS A 10 -5.39 -11.02 5.58
CA LYS A 10 -6.43 -12.02 5.26
C LYS A 10 -7.86 -11.44 5.18
N GLY A 11 -8.11 -10.25 5.74
CA GLY A 11 -9.41 -9.59 5.69
C GLY A 11 -10.55 -10.33 6.38
N THR A 12 -10.28 -11.12 7.42
CA THR A 12 -11.25 -12.01 8.09
C THR A 12 -12.49 -11.30 8.62
N ARG A 13 -12.37 -10.03 9.01
CA ARG A 13 -13.49 -9.20 9.46
C ARG A 13 -14.51 -8.86 8.36
N LEU A 14 -14.12 -8.99 7.09
CA LEU A 14 -14.99 -8.75 5.92
C LEU A 14 -15.54 -10.04 5.30
N PHE A 15 -15.35 -11.18 5.94
CA PHE A 15 -15.94 -12.44 5.48
C PHE A 15 -17.49 -12.32 5.40
N PRO A 16 -18.18 -12.82 4.33
CA PRO A 16 -17.65 -13.69 3.27
C PRO A 16 -17.05 -12.97 2.04
N LEU A 17 -17.01 -11.62 2.00
CA LEU A 17 -16.53 -10.86 0.85
C LEU A 17 -15.05 -11.17 0.49
N THR A 18 -14.28 -11.60 1.46
CA THR A 18 -12.86 -11.93 1.33
C THR A 18 -12.57 -13.43 1.20
N GLU A 19 -13.60 -14.26 1.01
CA GLU A 19 -13.44 -15.71 0.86
C GLU A 19 -12.57 -16.08 -0.35
N ASN A 20 -12.88 -15.46 -1.50
CA ASN A 20 -12.24 -15.77 -2.76
C ASN A 20 -11.51 -14.56 -3.38
N LYS A 21 -11.35 -13.48 -2.63
CA LYS A 21 -10.77 -12.23 -3.10
C LYS A 21 -10.00 -11.55 -1.98
N PRO A 22 -8.73 -11.15 -2.20
CA PRO A 22 -7.99 -10.41 -1.18
C PRO A 22 -8.67 -9.08 -0.86
N LYS A 23 -8.62 -8.67 0.43
CA LYS A 23 -9.27 -7.45 0.93
C LYS A 23 -9.01 -6.19 0.06
N PRO A 24 -7.77 -5.92 -0.39
CA PRO A 24 -7.48 -4.76 -1.23
C PRO A 24 -8.21 -4.74 -2.57
N LEU A 25 -8.67 -5.88 -3.06
CA LEU A 25 -9.42 -6.01 -4.32
C LEU A 25 -10.95 -5.93 -4.14
N ILE A 26 -11.45 -5.77 -2.92
CA ILE A 26 -12.87 -5.50 -2.69
C ILE A 26 -13.23 -4.16 -3.34
N SER A 27 -14.34 -4.14 -4.06
CA SER A 27 -14.78 -2.92 -4.75
C SER A 27 -15.49 -1.97 -3.79
N LEU A 28 -15.09 -0.71 -3.84
CA LEU A 28 -15.76 0.41 -3.21
C LEU A 28 -16.14 1.40 -4.32
N LEU A 29 -17.44 1.69 -4.46
CA LEU A 29 -17.97 2.56 -5.52
C LEU A 29 -17.53 2.15 -6.94
N GLY A 30 -17.49 0.82 -7.20
CA GLY A 30 -17.12 0.28 -8.51
C GLY A 30 -15.62 0.15 -8.79
N LYS A 31 -14.75 0.57 -7.87
CA LYS A 31 -13.30 0.56 -8.00
C LYS A 31 -12.66 -0.25 -6.86
N PRO A 32 -11.68 -1.15 -7.10
CA PRO A 32 -10.94 -1.83 -6.05
C PRO A 32 -10.31 -0.84 -5.06
N VAL A 33 -10.37 -1.15 -3.76
CA VAL A 33 -9.85 -0.23 -2.72
C VAL A 33 -8.37 0.09 -2.95
N ILE A 34 -7.57 -0.88 -3.36
CA ILE A 34 -6.13 -0.67 -3.62
C ILE A 34 -5.85 0.38 -4.70
N GLU A 35 -6.78 0.58 -5.65
CA GLU A 35 -6.60 1.59 -6.69
C GLU A 35 -6.69 3.02 -6.17
N TYR A 36 -7.45 3.27 -5.09
CA TYR A 36 -7.46 4.58 -4.44
C TYR A 36 -6.08 4.91 -3.85
N VAL A 37 -5.43 3.90 -3.25
CA VAL A 37 -4.07 4.05 -2.71
C VAL A 37 -3.05 4.23 -3.83
N LYS A 38 -3.13 3.40 -4.87
CA LYS A 38 -2.27 3.50 -6.06
C LYS A 38 -2.35 4.89 -6.69
N ASP A 39 -3.57 5.38 -6.95
CA ASP A 39 -3.76 6.68 -7.58
C ASP A 39 -3.22 7.82 -6.70
N ALA A 40 -3.41 7.76 -5.39
CA ALA A 40 -2.87 8.75 -4.47
C ALA A 40 -1.33 8.80 -4.51
N LEU A 41 -0.66 7.65 -4.61
CA LEU A 41 0.80 7.58 -4.74
C LEU A 41 1.29 8.06 -6.11
N VAL A 42 0.62 7.67 -7.19
CA VAL A 42 0.95 8.11 -8.55
C VAL A 42 0.80 9.63 -8.68
N ASN A 43 -0.26 10.20 -8.12
CA ASN A 43 -0.53 11.64 -8.18
C ASN A 43 0.56 12.50 -7.51
N ILE A 44 1.30 11.98 -6.53
CA ILE A 44 2.45 12.67 -5.93
C ILE A 44 3.79 12.36 -6.61
N GLY A 45 3.75 11.76 -7.80
CA GLY A 45 4.93 11.50 -8.62
C GLY A 45 5.77 10.30 -8.17
N ILE A 46 5.15 9.28 -7.59
CA ILE A 46 5.79 7.99 -7.36
C ILE A 46 5.85 7.24 -8.70
N ASP A 47 7.03 6.81 -9.07
CA ASP A 47 7.36 6.17 -10.35
C ASP A 47 7.62 4.65 -10.24
N GLU A 48 7.77 4.14 -9.01
CA GLU A 48 7.88 2.71 -8.72
C GLU A 48 7.04 2.36 -7.49
N ILE A 49 6.13 1.39 -7.63
CA ILE A 49 5.25 0.93 -6.54
C ILE A 49 5.37 -0.57 -6.37
N ILE A 50 5.69 -1.01 -5.14
CA ILE A 50 5.82 -2.42 -4.78
C ILE A 50 4.66 -2.80 -3.86
N LEU A 51 3.88 -3.79 -4.26
CA LEU A 51 2.85 -4.39 -3.42
C LEU A 51 3.47 -5.52 -2.60
N THR A 52 3.33 -5.49 -1.28
CA THR A 52 3.71 -6.63 -0.43
C THR A 52 2.48 -7.45 -0.11
N THR A 53 2.54 -8.76 -0.34
CA THR A 53 1.42 -9.68 -0.13
C THR A 53 1.89 -11.04 0.36
N GLY A 54 1.11 -11.68 1.24
CA GLY A 54 1.33 -13.06 1.67
C GLY A 54 0.17 -13.97 1.29
N TYR A 55 -1.06 -13.45 1.30
CA TYR A 55 -2.28 -14.22 1.08
C TYR A 55 -2.93 -13.85 -0.26
N GLN A 56 -3.26 -14.87 -1.07
CA GLN A 56 -3.91 -14.69 -2.38
C GLN A 56 -3.19 -13.71 -3.34
N GLY A 57 -1.87 -13.73 -3.35
CA GLY A 57 -1.05 -12.82 -4.17
C GLY A 57 -1.30 -12.89 -5.68
N GLU A 58 -1.75 -14.04 -6.20
CA GLU A 58 -2.06 -14.22 -7.63
C GLU A 58 -3.12 -13.22 -8.13
N GLY A 59 -4.11 -12.89 -7.32
CA GLY A 59 -5.13 -11.89 -7.68
C GLY A 59 -4.54 -10.48 -7.82
N LEU A 60 -3.58 -10.13 -6.95
CA LEU A 60 -2.87 -8.86 -7.00
C LEU A 60 -1.90 -8.80 -8.18
N GLN A 61 -1.23 -9.91 -8.51
CA GLN A 61 -0.34 -9.97 -9.67
C GLN A 61 -1.09 -9.64 -10.97
N LYS A 62 -2.27 -10.21 -11.19
CA LYS A 62 -3.10 -9.89 -12.37
C LYS A 62 -3.44 -8.41 -12.48
N VAL A 63 -3.72 -7.77 -11.36
CA VAL A 63 -4.01 -6.34 -11.33
C VAL A 63 -2.77 -5.50 -11.64
N VAL A 64 -1.63 -5.89 -11.10
CA VAL A 64 -0.33 -5.24 -11.37
C VAL A 64 0.04 -5.38 -12.86
N ASP A 65 -0.18 -6.53 -13.47
CA ASP A 65 0.08 -6.74 -14.90
C ASP A 65 -0.74 -5.75 -15.75
N VAL A 66 -2.04 -5.59 -15.46
CA VAL A 66 -2.91 -4.60 -16.13
C VAL A 66 -2.44 -3.16 -15.89
N TRP A 67 -1.98 -2.82 -14.69
CA TRP A 67 -1.46 -1.48 -14.42
C TRP A 67 -0.19 -1.17 -15.21
N ASN A 68 0.72 -2.14 -15.34
CA ASN A 68 1.96 -2.00 -16.11
C ASN A 68 1.68 -1.83 -17.62
N GLU A 69 0.61 -2.42 -18.14
CA GLU A 69 0.21 -2.23 -19.55
C GLU A 69 -0.34 -0.84 -19.84
N ASN A 70 -0.86 -0.13 -18.81
CA ASN A 70 -1.61 1.12 -18.97
C ASN A 70 -0.96 2.33 -18.28
N SER A 71 0.30 2.22 -17.84
CA SER A 71 0.98 3.28 -17.08
C SER A 71 2.48 3.25 -17.29
N ASP A 72 3.12 4.42 -17.24
CA ASP A 72 4.58 4.54 -17.21
C ASP A 72 5.17 4.25 -15.82
N VAL A 73 4.33 4.11 -14.79
CA VAL A 73 4.73 3.73 -13.43
C VAL A 73 5.04 2.24 -13.40
N VAL A 74 6.15 1.86 -12.78
CA VAL A 74 6.54 0.46 -12.62
C VAL A 74 5.88 -0.13 -11.38
N PHE A 75 5.07 -1.18 -11.58
CA PHE A 75 4.44 -1.92 -10.49
C PHE A 75 5.03 -3.32 -10.37
N SER A 76 5.22 -3.79 -9.13
CA SER A 76 5.66 -5.15 -8.86
C SER A 76 5.00 -5.73 -7.61
N VAL A 77 4.96 -7.05 -7.53
CA VAL A 77 4.47 -7.77 -6.34
C VAL A 77 5.64 -8.45 -5.65
N ASN A 78 5.81 -8.21 -4.36
CA ASN A 78 6.70 -8.96 -3.49
C ASN A 78 5.86 -9.91 -2.64
N GLN A 79 5.86 -11.20 -3.01
CA GLN A 79 5.11 -12.22 -2.30
C GLN A 79 5.93 -12.78 -1.14
N GLU A 80 5.34 -12.77 0.05
CA GLU A 80 5.93 -13.35 1.25
C GLU A 80 5.67 -14.85 1.32
N SER A 81 6.71 -15.63 1.61
CA SER A 81 6.59 -17.06 1.83
C SER A 81 5.92 -17.39 3.18
N ASN A 82 6.12 -16.53 4.16
CA ASN A 82 5.53 -16.61 5.50
C ASN A 82 5.06 -15.22 5.95
N PRO A 83 4.00 -15.12 6.75
CA PRO A 83 3.55 -13.83 7.28
C PRO A 83 4.64 -13.16 8.11
N MET A 84 5.15 -12.02 7.64
CA MET A 84 6.22 -11.27 8.29
C MET A 84 5.70 -10.11 9.16
N GLY A 85 4.40 -9.89 9.16
CA GLY A 85 3.80 -8.71 9.78
C GLY A 85 4.13 -7.42 9.02
N THR A 86 3.64 -6.29 9.52
CA THR A 86 3.71 -5.00 8.82
C THR A 86 5.15 -4.57 8.51
N ALA A 87 6.00 -4.49 9.53
CA ALA A 87 7.38 -4.06 9.38
C ALA A 87 8.24 -5.11 8.67
N GLY A 88 7.95 -6.40 8.88
CA GLY A 88 8.67 -7.49 8.24
C GLY A 88 8.48 -7.51 6.74
N SER A 89 7.28 -7.22 6.24
CA SER A 89 7.00 -7.10 4.80
C SER A 89 7.87 -6.02 4.14
N VAL A 90 8.01 -4.87 4.79
CA VAL A 90 8.89 -3.79 4.33
C VAL A 90 10.36 -4.18 4.42
N LYS A 91 10.77 -4.87 5.48
CA LYS A 91 12.15 -5.36 5.68
C LYS A 91 12.63 -6.28 4.56
N LEU A 92 11.75 -7.09 3.98
CA LEU A 92 12.10 -7.93 2.82
C LEU A 92 12.57 -7.13 1.59
N LEU A 93 12.23 -5.85 1.53
CA LEU A 93 12.62 -4.94 0.45
C LEU A 93 13.89 -4.13 0.78
N GLU A 94 14.57 -4.39 1.89
CA GLU A 94 15.70 -3.59 2.40
C GLU A 94 16.75 -3.26 1.33
N GLN A 95 17.10 -4.23 0.49
CA GLN A 95 18.12 -4.03 -0.55
C GLN A 95 17.69 -3.05 -1.66
N LYS A 96 16.38 -2.87 -1.84
CA LYS A 96 15.81 -1.92 -2.81
C LYS A 96 15.59 -0.54 -2.21
N LEU A 97 15.39 -0.46 -0.89
CA LEU A 97 15.01 0.77 -0.17
C LEU A 97 16.25 1.58 0.26
N THR A 98 17.04 2.00 -0.69
CA THR A 98 18.29 2.76 -0.45
C THR A 98 18.08 4.26 -0.19
N HIS A 99 16.87 4.76 -0.40
CA HIS A 99 16.47 6.16 -0.23
C HIS A 99 15.13 6.25 0.51
N SER A 100 14.66 7.47 0.78
CA SER A 100 13.32 7.67 1.35
C SER A 100 12.25 6.99 0.49
N PHE A 101 11.33 6.32 1.14
CA PHE A 101 10.19 5.63 0.53
C PHE A 101 8.92 5.94 1.32
N ILE A 102 7.76 5.71 0.71
CA ILE A 102 6.47 5.89 1.36
C ILE A 102 5.77 4.54 1.50
N VAL A 103 5.15 4.30 2.66
CA VAL A 103 4.38 3.07 2.93
C VAL A 103 2.93 3.43 3.15
N ALA A 104 2.03 2.74 2.47
CA ALA A 104 0.60 2.89 2.61
C ALA A 104 -0.09 1.53 2.80
N SER A 105 -1.22 1.53 3.51
CA SER A 105 -2.06 0.34 3.63
C SER A 105 -2.95 0.18 2.40
N GLY A 106 -2.95 -0.99 1.78
CA GLY A 106 -3.68 -1.28 0.54
C GLY A 106 -5.21 -1.42 0.71
N ASP A 107 -5.69 -1.32 1.94
CA ASP A 107 -7.11 -1.43 2.31
C ASP A 107 -7.69 -0.10 2.82
N SER A 108 -7.02 1.01 2.56
CA SER A 108 -7.41 2.34 2.99
C SER A 108 -7.80 3.22 1.81
N VAL A 109 -8.62 4.24 2.07
CA VAL A 109 -8.84 5.35 1.15
C VAL A 109 -8.09 6.55 1.70
N LEU A 110 -7.08 6.99 0.97
CA LEU A 110 -6.22 8.10 1.39
C LEU A 110 -6.85 9.42 0.99
N SER A 111 -7.31 10.20 1.97
CA SER A 111 -7.86 11.55 1.80
C SER A 111 -6.89 12.64 2.25
N SER A 112 -5.74 12.28 2.82
CA SER A 112 -4.73 13.22 3.31
C SER A 112 -3.86 13.76 2.18
N ASP A 113 -3.33 14.97 2.40
CA ASP A 113 -2.36 15.60 1.51
C ASP A 113 -1.00 14.90 1.63
N LEU A 114 -0.75 13.95 0.74
CA LEU A 114 0.49 13.19 0.70
C LEU A 114 1.68 14.05 0.23
N GLU A 115 1.46 15.09 -0.58
CA GLU A 115 2.54 16.01 -0.97
C GLU A 115 3.06 16.78 0.24
N ALA A 116 2.15 17.26 1.10
CA ALA A 116 2.51 17.94 2.34
C ALA A 116 3.28 16.98 3.27
N LEU A 117 2.87 15.70 3.37
CA LEU A 117 3.58 14.69 4.16
C LEU A 117 5.02 14.49 3.66
N VAL A 118 5.20 14.33 2.35
CA VAL A 118 6.53 14.15 1.73
C VAL A 118 7.39 15.40 1.93
N LYS A 119 6.81 16.58 1.76
CA LYS A 119 7.49 17.86 1.99
C LYS A 119 7.94 18.01 3.46
N ALA A 120 7.06 17.69 4.40
CA ALA A 120 7.37 17.70 5.83
C ALA A 120 8.51 16.73 6.16
N HIS A 121 8.50 15.51 5.61
CA HIS A 121 9.56 14.53 5.77
C HIS A 121 10.91 15.08 5.29
N LYS A 122 10.96 15.59 4.07
CA LYS A 122 12.19 16.14 3.47
C LYS A 122 12.77 17.33 4.24
N SER A 123 11.92 18.15 4.87
CA SER A 123 12.35 19.35 5.60
C SER A 123 12.73 19.09 7.05
N SER A 124 12.17 18.06 7.69
CA SER A 124 12.35 17.81 9.12
C SER A 124 13.62 17.04 9.49
N ARG A 125 14.34 16.46 8.54
CA ARG A 125 15.44 15.50 8.76
C ARG A 125 15.02 14.29 9.63
N ALA A 126 13.73 14.00 9.72
CA ALA A 126 13.21 12.89 10.50
C ALA A 126 13.54 11.56 9.81
N MET A 127 13.81 10.52 10.60
CA MET A 127 13.98 9.16 10.08
C MET A 127 12.65 8.57 9.63
N VAL A 128 11.55 8.93 10.31
CA VAL A 128 10.18 8.49 10.00
C VAL A 128 9.23 9.68 10.18
N THR A 129 8.28 9.81 9.27
CA THR A 129 7.16 10.77 9.35
C THR A 129 5.87 10.00 9.14
N MET A 130 4.89 10.19 10.02
CA MET A 130 3.59 9.49 9.96
C MET A 130 2.47 10.50 9.79
N ALA A 131 1.52 10.19 8.91
CA ALA A 131 0.24 10.86 8.87
C ALA A 131 -0.65 10.30 9.99
N LEU A 132 -1.14 11.17 10.85
CA LEU A 132 -2.01 10.82 11.97
C LEU A 132 -3.27 11.69 11.90
N TRP A 133 -4.36 11.19 12.44
CA TRP A 133 -5.53 12.00 12.74
C TRP A 133 -6.03 11.74 14.16
N GLU A 134 -6.71 12.69 14.72
CA GLU A 134 -7.33 12.57 16.02
C GLU A 134 -8.60 11.72 15.93
N VAL A 135 -8.76 10.80 16.87
CA VAL A 135 -9.94 9.93 17.00
C VAL A 135 -10.49 10.04 18.42
N GLU A 136 -11.81 9.96 18.56
CA GLU A 136 -12.47 10.03 19.88
C GLU A 136 -12.17 8.79 20.73
N ASP A 137 -12.13 7.62 20.11
CA ASP A 137 -11.86 6.34 20.79
C ASP A 137 -10.73 5.56 20.10
N PRO A 138 -9.49 5.64 20.63
CA PRO A 138 -8.34 4.93 20.05
C PRO A 138 -8.36 3.42 20.27
N THR A 139 -9.26 2.89 21.09
CA THR A 139 -9.34 1.44 21.38
C THR A 139 -9.95 0.63 20.22
N GLN A 140 -10.50 1.31 19.22
CA GLN A 140 -11.09 0.68 18.03
C GLN A 140 -10.07 0.39 16.90
N PHE A 141 -8.80 0.76 17.11
CA PHE A 141 -7.74 0.68 16.10
C PHE A 141 -6.55 -0.17 16.54
#